data_f325934266c5ff248369b0e3a3921111
#
_entry.id   f325934266c5ff248369b0e3a3921111
#
_cell.length_a   1.000
_cell.length_b   1.000
_cell.length_c   1.000
_cell.angle_alpha   90.00
_cell.angle_beta   90.00
_cell.angle_gamma   90.00
#
_symmetry.space_group_name_H-M   'P 1'
#
loop_
_entity.id
_entity.type
_entity.pdbx_description
1 polymer ?
#
loop_
_entity_poly.entity_id
_entity_poly.type
_entity_poly.pdbx_seq_one_letter_code
_entity_poly.pdbx_strand_id
1 'polypeptide(L)'
;MSISMDINTEWENFISSGYNDDISSEDEDVYENIVENNEEFISANISMDLTSKAPKATSIYISTKTKIAYLDTPVDLKHLFWSIPVIPYAKPCNGVIKKQMKFNSTAQEELNFIQEKVEKETYYEENIITHIDNPSGRIKFKDIRKVSIGISKKDIMSYRSKKKSAFYNCFVIILRMKVDTMFKEFHVKVFNTGKLEIPGVQSEPTFEMILKQVVETLQPYLDLPLGYKENSNETVLINSNFNCGFFINREILYEILKFKYNLQSIYDPCSYPGIQCKFYYNPDISLQNGCQISEENKH
;
A
#
# COMPACT_ATOMS: atom_id res chain seq x y z
N MET A 1 -18.52 -7.30 28.92
CA MET A 1 -18.40 -5.96 28.37
C MET A 1 -17.63 -6.10 27.07
N SER A 2 -18.31 -6.12 25.93
CA SER A 2 -17.71 -6.17 24.60
C SER A 2 -17.29 -4.75 24.21
N ILE A 3 -16.01 -4.55 24.03
CA ILE A 3 -15.47 -3.31 23.46
C ILE A 3 -15.71 -3.41 21.97
N SER A 4 -16.74 -2.76 21.46
CA SER A 4 -16.88 -2.50 20.04
C SER A 4 -15.84 -1.44 19.70
N MET A 5 -14.72 -1.85 19.11
CA MET A 5 -13.81 -0.91 18.46
C MET A 5 -14.54 -0.32 17.25
N ASP A 6 -14.57 1.00 17.19
CA ASP A 6 -15.23 1.76 16.13
C ASP A 6 -14.49 1.54 14.82
N ILE A 7 -15.17 0.95 13.85
CA ILE A 7 -14.67 0.66 12.50
C ILE A 7 -14.13 1.92 11.81
N ASN A 8 -14.66 3.10 12.14
CA ASN A 8 -14.19 4.37 11.59
C ASN A 8 -12.79 4.73 12.09
N THR A 9 -12.47 4.45 13.37
CA THR A 9 -11.13 4.71 13.92
C THR A 9 -10.07 3.78 13.31
N GLU A 10 -10.42 2.52 13.03
CA GLU A 10 -9.53 1.61 12.29
C GLU A 10 -9.34 2.04 10.83
N TRP A 11 -10.37 2.57 10.20
CA TRP A 11 -10.32 3.08 8.84
C TRP A 11 -9.50 4.38 8.73
N GLU A 12 -9.63 5.30 9.68
CA GLU A 12 -8.80 6.52 9.72
C GLU A 12 -7.33 6.22 10.01
N ASN A 13 -7.05 5.26 10.89
CA ASN A 13 -5.69 4.76 11.11
C ASN A 13 -5.13 4.04 9.88
N PHE A 14 -5.98 3.35 9.10
CA PHE A 14 -5.62 2.72 7.84
C PHE A 14 -5.21 3.77 6.79
N ILE A 15 -6.02 4.82 6.60
CA ILE A 15 -5.73 5.89 5.65
C ILE A 15 -4.48 6.67 6.06
N SER A 16 -4.30 6.97 7.34
CA SER A 16 -3.16 7.75 7.82
C SER A 16 -1.85 6.98 7.86
N SER A 17 -1.89 5.65 8.04
CA SER A 17 -0.71 4.79 8.06
C SER A 17 -0.39 4.13 6.73
N GLY A 18 -1.38 3.91 5.87
CA GLY A 18 -1.24 3.25 4.57
C GLY A 18 -0.72 4.16 3.46
N TYR A 19 -0.90 5.46 3.58
CA TYR A 19 -0.51 6.41 2.52
C TYR A 19 1.01 6.66 2.42
N ASN A 20 1.77 6.28 3.45
CA ASN A 20 3.22 6.48 3.45
C ASN A 20 4.04 5.25 3.01
N ASP A 21 3.43 4.06 2.89
CA ASP A 21 4.19 2.83 2.66
C ASP A 21 4.01 2.20 1.26
N ASP A 22 3.04 2.63 0.46
CA ASP A 22 2.67 1.97 -0.81
C ASP A 22 2.65 2.90 -2.04
N ILE A 23 3.44 3.98 -2.05
CA ILE A 23 3.82 4.59 -3.34
C ILE A 23 4.71 3.54 -4.01
N SER A 24 4.21 2.92 -5.07
CA SER A 24 4.98 1.94 -5.84
C SER A 24 6.24 2.62 -6.38
N SER A 25 7.34 1.89 -6.47
CA SER A 25 8.59 2.42 -7.05
C SER A 25 8.39 2.93 -8.49
N GLU A 26 7.34 2.49 -9.18
CA GLU A 26 6.94 2.99 -10.50
C GLU A 26 6.44 4.45 -10.44
N ASP A 27 5.82 4.87 -9.33
CA ASP A 27 5.42 6.27 -9.15
C ASP A 27 6.62 7.15 -8.78
N GLU A 28 7.64 6.63 -8.05
CA GLU A 28 8.89 7.36 -7.77
C GLU A 28 9.75 7.48 -9.05
N ASP A 29 9.85 6.45 -9.88
CA ASP A 29 10.60 6.49 -11.15
C ASP A 29 9.96 7.48 -12.15
N VAL A 30 8.63 7.62 -12.12
CA VAL A 30 7.92 8.65 -12.92
C VAL A 30 8.24 10.05 -12.38
N TYR A 31 8.35 10.22 -11.04
CA TYR A 31 8.71 11.51 -10.44
C TYR A 31 10.17 11.88 -10.69
N GLU A 32 11.12 10.96 -10.59
CA GLU A 32 12.53 11.24 -10.89
C GLU A 32 12.71 11.60 -12.37
N ASN A 33 12.08 10.88 -13.31
CA ASN A 33 12.09 11.23 -14.73
C ASN A 33 11.42 12.58 -15.04
N ILE A 34 10.37 12.97 -14.27
CA ILE A 34 9.73 14.28 -14.41
C ILE A 34 10.65 15.38 -13.86
N VAL A 35 11.38 15.14 -12.77
CA VAL A 35 12.29 16.12 -12.16
C VAL A 35 13.53 16.31 -13.03
N GLU A 36 14.17 15.25 -13.53
CA GLU A 36 15.33 15.35 -14.42
C GLU A 36 14.99 16.03 -15.74
N ASN A 37 13.84 15.73 -16.36
CA ASN A 37 13.38 16.42 -17.56
C ASN A 37 12.99 17.89 -17.31
N ASN A 38 12.68 18.27 -16.07
CA ASN A 38 12.35 19.66 -15.73
C ASN A 38 13.61 20.52 -15.48
N GLU A 39 14.73 19.94 -15.07
CA GLU A 39 15.99 20.71 -14.89
C GLU A 39 16.57 21.20 -16.23
N GLU A 40 16.42 20.46 -17.32
CA GLU A 40 16.81 20.92 -18.67
C GLU A 40 15.91 22.05 -19.20
N PHE A 41 14.63 22.12 -18.75
CA PHE A 41 13.69 23.17 -19.17
C PHE A 41 13.87 24.52 -18.44
N ILE A 42 14.52 24.55 -17.27
CA ILE A 42 14.70 25.77 -16.46
C ILE A 42 15.69 26.75 -17.06
N SER A 43 16.51 26.35 -18.01
CA SER A 43 17.47 27.25 -18.68
C SER A 43 16.91 28.08 -19.86
N ALA A 44 15.68 27.88 -20.27
CA ALA A 44 15.02 28.68 -21.28
C ALA A 44 14.34 29.89 -20.65
N ASN A 45 14.83 31.10 -20.94
CA ASN A 45 14.23 32.38 -20.57
C ASN A 45 12.77 32.46 -21.07
N ILE A 46 11.82 32.13 -20.20
CA ILE A 46 10.39 32.29 -20.48
C ILE A 46 10.00 33.71 -20.09
N SER A 47 9.83 34.58 -21.05
CA SER A 47 9.09 35.84 -20.86
C SER A 47 7.64 35.45 -20.59
N MET A 48 7.16 35.69 -19.36
CA MET A 48 5.76 35.45 -18.99
C MET A 48 4.87 36.44 -19.72
N ASP A 49 4.25 36.03 -20.79
CA ASP A 49 3.11 36.74 -21.38
C ASP A 49 1.85 36.40 -20.53
N LEU A 50 1.50 37.31 -19.64
CA LEU A 50 0.35 37.20 -18.72
C LEU A 50 -1.02 37.18 -19.44
N THR A 51 -1.03 37.37 -20.76
CA THR A 51 -2.25 37.35 -21.58
C THR A 51 -2.54 36.00 -22.23
N SER A 52 -1.62 35.03 -22.14
CA SER A 52 -1.78 33.72 -22.76
C SER A 52 -2.78 32.88 -21.99
N LYS A 53 -3.74 32.32 -22.73
CA LYS A 53 -4.71 31.37 -22.19
C LYS A 53 -3.97 30.11 -21.68
N ALA A 54 -4.24 29.69 -20.44
CA ALA A 54 -3.61 28.50 -19.86
C ALA A 54 -3.69 27.29 -20.80
N PRO A 55 -2.60 26.52 -20.97
CA PRO A 55 -2.62 25.32 -21.78
C PRO A 55 -3.71 24.34 -21.32
N LYS A 56 -4.24 23.56 -22.26
CA LYS A 56 -5.21 22.53 -21.94
C LYS A 56 -4.47 21.37 -21.27
N ALA A 57 -4.99 20.95 -20.10
CA ALA A 57 -4.49 19.76 -19.42
C ALA A 57 -4.65 18.51 -20.29
N THR A 58 -3.78 17.53 -20.09
CA THR A 58 -3.90 16.21 -20.72
C THR A 58 -5.15 15.48 -20.24
N SER A 59 -5.56 14.46 -20.96
CA SER A 59 -6.62 13.56 -20.50
C SER A 59 -6.15 12.81 -19.24
N ILE A 60 -7.09 12.59 -18.30
CA ILE A 60 -6.84 11.78 -17.11
C ILE A 60 -6.62 10.32 -17.55
N TYR A 61 -5.58 9.68 -17.05
CA TYR A 61 -5.38 8.24 -17.20
C TYR A 61 -5.27 7.55 -15.84
N ILE A 62 -5.77 6.33 -15.77
CA ILE A 62 -5.68 5.50 -14.55
C ILE A 62 -4.36 4.76 -14.61
N SER A 63 -3.49 4.99 -13.61
CA SER A 63 -2.21 4.29 -13.50
C SER A 63 -2.38 2.93 -12.83
N THR A 64 -3.03 2.88 -11.68
CA THR A 64 -3.26 1.65 -10.92
C THR A 64 -4.58 1.66 -10.17
N LYS A 65 -5.06 0.46 -9.79
CA LYS A 65 -6.20 0.27 -8.90
C LYS A 65 -5.81 -0.63 -7.74
N THR A 66 -6.38 -0.40 -6.56
CA THR A 66 -6.37 -1.38 -5.48
C THR A 66 -7.71 -2.10 -5.47
N LYS A 67 -7.67 -3.41 -5.58
CA LYS A 67 -8.86 -4.26 -5.56
C LYS A 67 -8.90 -5.13 -4.32
N ILE A 68 -10.12 -5.38 -3.85
CA ILE A 68 -10.42 -6.32 -2.77
C ILE A 68 -11.14 -7.51 -3.36
N ALA A 69 -10.82 -8.69 -2.85
CA ALA A 69 -11.57 -9.92 -3.04
C ALA A 69 -11.68 -10.68 -1.73
N TYR A 70 -12.46 -11.73 -1.70
CA TYR A 70 -12.67 -12.55 -0.50
C TYR A 70 -12.51 -14.01 -0.84
N LEU A 71 -11.66 -14.70 -0.09
CA LEU A 71 -11.67 -16.15 -0.05
C LEU A 71 -13.00 -16.64 0.55
N ASP A 72 -13.40 -17.84 0.23
CA ASP A 72 -14.64 -18.43 0.73
C ASP A 72 -14.56 -18.85 2.21
N THR A 73 -13.34 -19.01 2.74
CA THR A 73 -13.08 -19.40 4.13
C THR A 73 -12.03 -18.51 4.80
N PRO A 74 -12.10 -18.29 6.13
CA PRO A 74 -11.03 -17.71 6.91
C PRO A 74 -9.77 -18.59 6.86
N VAL A 75 -8.60 -17.97 7.09
CA VAL A 75 -7.29 -18.64 7.00
C VAL A 75 -6.43 -18.41 8.24
N ASP A 76 -5.66 -19.43 8.64
CA ASP A 76 -4.62 -19.27 9.67
C ASP A 76 -3.35 -18.67 9.05
N LEU A 77 -3.17 -17.38 9.32
CA LEU A 77 -2.04 -16.61 8.77
C LEU A 77 -0.68 -17.13 9.24
N LYS A 78 -0.56 -17.53 10.52
CA LYS A 78 0.70 -18.02 11.07
C LYS A 78 1.09 -19.35 10.44
N HIS A 79 0.12 -20.26 10.32
CA HIS A 79 0.32 -21.55 9.65
C HIS A 79 0.75 -21.36 8.19
N LEU A 80 0.02 -20.56 7.44
CA LEU A 80 0.33 -20.27 6.03
C LEU A 80 1.67 -19.58 5.87
N PHE A 81 1.98 -18.60 6.73
CA PHE A 81 3.26 -17.89 6.67
C PHE A 81 4.46 -18.83 6.77
N TRP A 82 4.42 -19.80 7.70
CA TRP A 82 5.53 -20.73 7.87
C TRP A 82 5.54 -21.87 6.85
N SER A 83 4.39 -22.24 6.30
CA SER A 83 4.25 -23.37 5.37
C SER A 83 4.57 -23.01 3.92
N ILE A 84 4.25 -21.79 3.47
CA ILE A 84 4.46 -21.37 2.08
C ILE A 84 5.95 -21.18 1.82
N PRO A 85 6.56 -21.89 0.84
CA PRO A 85 7.95 -21.70 0.49
C PRO A 85 8.17 -20.41 -0.30
N VAL A 86 9.36 -19.83 -0.15
CA VAL A 86 9.82 -18.70 -0.96
C VAL A 86 10.77 -19.22 -2.02
N ILE A 87 10.52 -18.86 -3.28
CA ILE A 87 11.42 -19.21 -4.38
C ILE A 87 12.59 -18.22 -4.46
N PRO A 88 13.80 -18.68 -4.77
CA PRO A 88 14.94 -17.78 -4.97
C PRO A 88 14.68 -16.74 -6.05
N TYR A 89 15.04 -15.50 -5.80
CA TYR A 89 14.79 -14.39 -6.73
C TYR A 89 15.38 -14.65 -8.13
N ALA A 90 16.57 -15.21 -8.18
CA ALA A 90 17.27 -15.52 -9.44
C ALA A 90 16.58 -16.62 -10.29
N LYS A 91 15.65 -17.42 -9.72
CA LYS A 91 14.97 -18.48 -10.46
C LYS A 91 13.74 -17.91 -11.20
N PRO A 92 13.71 -17.86 -12.54
CA PRO A 92 12.65 -17.23 -13.32
C PRO A 92 11.42 -18.14 -13.43
N CYS A 93 10.62 -18.24 -12.35
CA CYS A 93 9.38 -19.02 -12.33
C CYS A 93 8.28 -18.28 -11.54
N ASN A 94 7.03 -18.69 -11.75
CA ASN A 94 5.90 -18.20 -10.97
C ASN A 94 6.00 -18.70 -9.52
N GLY A 95 5.54 -17.91 -8.56
CA GLY A 95 5.44 -18.28 -7.16
C GLY A 95 5.74 -17.14 -6.20
N VAL A 96 5.80 -17.43 -4.93
CA VAL A 96 6.07 -16.46 -3.85
C VAL A 96 7.56 -16.18 -3.79
N ILE A 97 7.99 -14.95 -4.07
CA ILE A 97 9.39 -14.51 -3.97
C ILE A 97 9.70 -13.83 -2.64
N LYS A 98 8.67 -13.32 -1.96
CA LYS A 98 8.79 -12.69 -0.64
C LYS A 98 7.51 -12.84 0.14
N LYS A 99 7.62 -13.02 1.44
CA LYS A 99 6.51 -12.99 2.39
C LYS A 99 6.86 -12.16 3.62
N GLN A 100 5.87 -11.46 4.17
CA GLN A 100 6.07 -10.56 5.31
C GLN A 100 4.90 -10.67 6.28
N MET A 101 5.19 -10.73 7.57
CA MET A 101 4.16 -10.72 8.61
C MET A 101 4.67 -10.04 9.88
N LYS A 102 3.75 -9.46 10.64
CA LYS A 102 4.01 -8.91 11.96
C LYS A 102 3.67 -9.97 13.01
N PHE A 103 4.63 -10.27 13.85
CA PHE A 103 4.47 -11.17 14.98
C PHE A 103 4.39 -10.37 16.28
N ASN A 104 3.53 -10.84 17.18
CA ASN A 104 3.42 -10.33 18.54
C ASN A 104 3.62 -11.51 19.47
N SER A 105 4.73 -11.52 20.19
CA SER A 105 5.10 -12.56 21.16
C SER A 105 4.91 -12.01 22.57
N THR A 106 4.22 -12.77 23.39
CA THR A 106 3.92 -12.47 24.79
C THR A 106 4.79 -13.24 25.76
N ALA A 107 5.58 -14.21 25.25
CA ALA A 107 6.53 -15.03 25.98
C ALA A 107 7.82 -15.19 25.17
N GLN A 108 8.93 -15.47 25.90
CA GLN A 108 10.26 -15.66 25.29
C GLN A 108 10.29 -16.89 24.36
N GLU A 109 9.56 -17.93 24.71
CA GLU A 109 9.46 -19.16 23.92
C GLU A 109 8.88 -18.93 22.54
N GLU A 110 7.85 -18.05 22.43
CA GLU A 110 7.27 -17.68 21.14
C GLU A 110 8.28 -16.92 20.28
N LEU A 111 9.07 -16.05 20.88
CA LEU A 111 10.13 -15.33 20.20
C LEU A 111 11.23 -16.29 19.71
N ASN A 112 11.69 -17.20 20.57
CA ASN A 112 12.71 -18.19 20.22
C ASN A 112 12.24 -19.06 19.03
N PHE A 113 10.98 -19.50 19.04
CA PHE A 113 10.39 -20.26 17.92
C PHE A 113 10.46 -19.48 16.60
N ILE A 114 10.14 -18.17 16.64
CA ILE A 114 10.20 -17.32 15.43
C ILE A 114 11.65 -17.23 14.94
N GLN A 115 12.61 -16.99 15.84
CA GLN A 115 14.03 -16.88 15.51
C GLN A 115 14.58 -18.16 14.90
N GLU A 116 14.30 -19.31 15.52
CA GLU A 116 14.71 -20.62 14.98
C GLU A 116 14.17 -20.89 13.57
N LYS A 117 12.95 -20.44 13.28
CA LYS A 117 12.35 -20.58 11.95
C LYS A 117 13.00 -19.66 10.93
N VAL A 118 13.27 -18.43 11.33
CA VAL A 118 13.85 -17.40 10.46
C VAL A 118 15.31 -17.70 10.11
N GLU A 119 16.08 -18.19 11.08
CA GLU A 119 17.49 -18.57 10.88
C GLU A 119 17.72 -19.69 9.84
N LYS A 120 16.68 -20.49 9.56
CA LYS A 120 16.72 -21.52 8.52
C LYS A 120 16.52 -20.98 7.10
N GLU A 121 16.12 -19.73 6.99
CA GLU A 121 15.85 -19.08 5.70
C GLU A 121 17.11 -18.42 5.13
N THR A 122 17.30 -18.49 3.82
CA THR A 122 18.49 -17.93 3.16
C THR A 122 18.53 -16.41 3.20
N TYR A 123 17.36 -15.77 3.01
CA TYR A 123 17.21 -14.32 3.01
C TYR A 123 16.06 -13.93 3.92
N TYR A 124 16.37 -13.24 4.99
CA TYR A 124 15.37 -12.71 5.89
C TYR A 124 15.77 -11.35 6.47
N GLU A 125 14.77 -10.62 6.93
CA GLU A 125 14.93 -9.35 7.64
C GLU A 125 13.97 -9.32 8.83
N GLU A 126 14.47 -8.98 10.00
CA GLU A 126 13.66 -8.73 11.18
C GLU A 126 13.69 -7.25 11.52
N ASN A 127 12.53 -6.63 11.62
CA ASN A 127 12.39 -5.24 12.06
C ASN A 127 11.66 -5.23 13.41
N ILE A 128 12.39 -4.96 14.48
CA ILE A 128 11.86 -4.90 15.84
C ILE A 128 11.12 -3.57 16.01
N ILE A 129 9.82 -3.65 16.26
CA ILE A 129 8.95 -2.49 16.49
C ILE A 129 8.89 -2.14 17.97
N THR A 130 8.78 -3.18 18.81
CA THR A 130 8.75 -3.05 20.28
C THR A 130 9.39 -4.29 20.88
N HIS A 131 10.28 -4.09 21.85
CA HIS A 131 10.82 -5.18 22.67
C HIS A 131 10.82 -4.74 24.12
N ILE A 132 10.15 -5.48 24.98
CA ILE A 132 10.08 -5.27 26.42
C ILE A 132 10.45 -6.58 27.08
N ASP A 133 11.49 -6.56 27.89
CA ASP A 133 11.87 -7.63 28.81
C ASP A 133 12.11 -7.00 30.18
N ASN A 134 11.06 -7.00 31.02
CA ASN A 134 11.10 -6.41 32.35
C ASN A 134 10.29 -7.27 33.33
N PRO A 135 10.93 -8.26 33.97
CA PRO A 135 10.26 -9.18 34.90
C PRO A 135 9.54 -8.50 36.08
N SER A 136 10.00 -7.31 36.47
CA SER A 136 9.42 -6.53 37.57
C SER A 136 8.38 -5.52 37.11
N GLY A 137 8.19 -5.35 35.81
CA GLY A 137 7.26 -4.38 35.22
C GLY A 137 5.84 -4.88 35.14
N ARG A 138 4.90 -3.95 34.83
CA ARG A 138 3.49 -4.29 34.55
C ARG A 138 3.37 -5.22 33.34
N ILE A 139 4.21 -5.01 32.30
CA ILE A 139 4.33 -5.90 31.15
C ILE A 139 5.70 -6.58 31.31
N LYS A 140 5.68 -7.88 31.63
CA LYS A 140 6.89 -8.65 31.88
C LYS A 140 7.67 -8.92 30.61
N PHE A 141 6.97 -9.32 29.56
CA PHE A 141 7.52 -9.60 28.24
C PHE A 141 6.57 -9.18 27.13
N LYS A 142 7.10 -8.54 26.09
CA LYS A 142 6.38 -8.25 24.85
C LYS A 142 7.40 -8.02 23.73
N ASP A 143 7.30 -8.78 22.66
CA ASP A 143 8.07 -8.56 21.47
C ASP A 143 7.15 -8.40 20.25
N ILE A 144 7.29 -7.30 19.55
CA ILE A 144 6.58 -7.03 18.32
C ILE A 144 7.62 -6.81 17.24
N ARG A 145 7.62 -7.68 16.24
CA ARG A 145 8.53 -7.58 15.10
C ARG A 145 7.85 -7.89 13.78
N LYS A 146 8.32 -7.26 12.73
CA LYS A 146 7.99 -7.61 11.36
C LYS A 146 9.07 -8.54 10.83
N VAL A 147 8.68 -9.70 10.40
CA VAL A 147 9.54 -10.69 9.74
C VAL A 147 9.28 -10.65 8.25
N SER A 148 10.34 -10.55 7.47
CA SER A 148 10.31 -10.63 6.01
C SER A 148 11.21 -11.77 5.57
N ILE A 149 10.72 -12.65 4.70
CA ILE A 149 11.49 -13.77 4.14
C ILE A 149 11.46 -13.66 2.62
N GLY A 150 12.63 -13.72 1.97
CA GLY A 150 12.78 -13.57 0.53
C GLY A 150 13.08 -12.14 0.09
N ILE A 151 13.25 -11.95 -1.22
CA ILE A 151 13.68 -10.70 -1.85
C ILE A 151 12.72 -10.36 -3.00
N SER A 152 12.37 -9.09 -3.14
CA SER A 152 11.60 -8.51 -4.24
C SER A 152 12.45 -7.53 -5.05
N LYS A 153 11.99 -7.13 -6.23
CA LYS A 153 12.62 -6.09 -7.05
C LYS A 153 12.82 -4.80 -6.25
N LYS A 154 11.82 -4.41 -5.46
CA LYS A 154 11.88 -3.22 -4.60
C LYS A 154 13.04 -3.26 -3.60
N ASP A 155 13.35 -4.43 -3.03
CA ASP A 155 14.47 -4.54 -2.09
C ASP A 155 15.82 -4.39 -2.77
N ILE A 156 15.92 -4.75 -4.04
CA ILE A 156 17.16 -4.63 -4.84
C ILE A 156 17.34 -3.19 -5.32
N MET A 157 16.25 -2.53 -5.75
CA MET A 157 16.31 -1.21 -6.36
C MET A 157 16.27 -0.07 -5.34
N SER A 158 15.64 -0.27 -4.18
CA SER A 158 15.48 0.79 -3.17
C SER A 158 16.66 0.82 -2.20
N TYR A 159 17.37 1.94 -2.16
CA TYR A 159 18.43 2.23 -1.20
C TYR A 159 17.94 3.02 0.03
N ARG A 160 16.66 3.42 0.07
CA ARG A 160 16.09 4.21 1.18
C ARG A 160 15.54 3.29 2.27
N SER A 161 16.08 3.44 3.48
CA SER A 161 15.55 2.77 4.68
C SER A 161 14.39 3.58 5.25
N LYS A 162 13.15 3.18 4.95
CA LYS A 162 11.96 3.74 5.62
C LYS A 162 11.54 2.81 6.76
N LYS A 163 11.08 3.39 7.90
CA LYS A 163 10.43 2.59 8.96
C LYS A 163 9.22 1.88 8.37
N LYS A 164 9.26 0.55 8.37
CA LYS A 164 8.20 -0.27 7.78
C LYS A 164 7.18 -0.61 8.85
N SER A 165 5.96 -0.10 8.70
CA SER A 165 4.79 -0.53 9.48
C SER A 165 4.22 -1.84 8.92
N ALA A 166 3.45 -2.57 9.72
CA ALA A 166 2.72 -3.75 9.27
C ALA A 166 1.45 -3.93 10.12
N PHE A 167 0.39 -4.43 9.50
CA PHE A 167 -0.86 -4.77 10.19
C PHE A 167 -0.72 -6.08 10.97
N TYR A 168 -1.49 -6.24 12.05
CA TYR A 168 -1.46 -7.45 12.86
C TYR A 168 -2.21 -8.63 12.24
N ASN A 169 -3.28 -8.35 11.50
CA ASN A 169 -4.24 -9.35 11.04
C ASN A 169 -4.06 -9.72 9.57
N CYS A 170 -2.89 -9.43 9.00
CA CYS A 170 -2.58 -9.83 7.64
C CYS A 170 -1.13 -10.27 7.49
N PHE A 171 -0.88 -11.10 6.50
CA PHE A 171 0.46 -11.25 5.96
C PHE A 171 0.47 -10.86 4.48
N VAL A 172 1.62 -10.37 4.04
CA VAL A 172 1.85 -9.98 2.65
C VAL A 172 2.61 -11.07 1.96
N ILE A 173 2.15 -11.45 0.77
CA ILE A 173 2.92 -12.25 -0.18
C ILE A 173 3.22 -11.39 -1.41
N ILE A 174 4.44 -11.51 -1.92
CA ILE A 174 4.81 -10.95 -3.22
C ILE A 174 4.88 -12.12 -4.19
N LEU A 175 3.90 -12.15 -5.07
CA LEU A 175 3.78 -13.15 -6.14
C LEU A 175 4.51 -12.65 -7.37
N ARG A 176 5.45 -13.43 -7.86
CA ARG A 176 5.99 -13.23 -9.19
C ARG A 176 5.24 -14.11 -10.18
N MET A 177 4.71 -13.50 -11.21
CA MET A 177 3.95 -14.18 -12.25
C MET A 177 4.41 -13.73 -13.63
N LYS A 178 4.43 -14.66 -14.57
CA LYS A 178 4.66 -14.34 -15.97
C LYS A 178 3.36 -13.81 -16.58
N VAL A 179 3.38 -12.54 -16.97
CA VAL A 179 2.29 -11.88 -17.69
C VAL A 179 2.80 -11.58 -19.09
N ASP A 180 2.18 -12.16 -20.10
CA ASP A 180 2.66 -12.14 -21.49
C ASP A 180 4.08 -12.70 -21.58
N THR A 181 5.06 -11.86 -21.88
CA THR A 181 6.46 -12.24 -22.06
C THR A 181 7.34 -11.94 -20.85
N MET A 182 6.86 -11.17 -19.88
CA MET A 182 7.66 -10.67 -18.76
C MET A 182 7.15 -11.15 -17.39
N PHE A 183 8.08 -11.27 -16.44
CA PHE A 183 7.71 -11.48 -15.03
C PHE A 183 7.35 -10.15 -14.38
N LYS A 184 6.17 -10.13 -13.73
CA LYS A 184 5.71 -9.02 -12.91
C LYS A 184 5.54 -9.47 -11.47
N GLU A 185 5.71 -8.54 -10.53
CA GLU A 185 5.53 -8.77 -9.10
C GLU A 185 4.23 -8.14 -8.63
N PHE A 186 3.44 -8.91 -7.89
CA PHE A 186 2.15 -8.47 -7.35
C PHE A 186 2.15 -8.61 -5.84
N HIS A 187 1.81 -7.53 -5.16
CA HIS A 187 1.61 -7.54 -3.72
C HIS A 187 0.20 -8.02 -3.40
N VAL A 188 0.08 -9.00 -2.52
CA VAL A 188 -1.20 -9.48 -2.03
C VAL A 188 -1.17 -9.47 -0.52
N LYS A 189 -2.05 -8.69 0.09
CA LYS A 189 -2.30 -8.72 1.53
C LYS A 189 -3.40 -9.74 1.80
N VAL A 190 -3.10 -10.75 2.60
CA VAL A 190 -4.03 -11.80 2.99
C VAL A 190 -4.41 -11.58 4.44
N PHE A 191 -5.70 -11.39 4.72
CA PHE A 191 -6.21 -11.19 6.07
C PHE A 191 -6.78 -12.50 6.63
N ASN A 192 -6.78 -12.65 7.95
CA ASN A 192 -7.30 -13.83 8.63
C ASN A 192 -8.77 -14.13 8.32
N THR A 193 -9.55 -13.12 7.97
CA THR A 193 -10.96 -13.25 7.56
C THR A 193 -11.15 -13.81 6.15
N GLY A 194 -10.07 -14.05 5.41
CA GLY A 194 -10.11 -14.42 3.99
C GLY A 194 -10.17 -13.21 3.05
N LYS A 195 -10.22 -11.97 3.56
CA LYS A 195 -10.11 -10.78 2.72
C LYS A 195 -8.73 -10.73 2.05
N LEU A 196 -8.72 -10.39 0.77
CA LEU A 196 -7.54 -10.11 -0.02
C LEU A 196 -7.53 -8.64 -0.43
N GLU A 197 -6.39 -7.97 -0.30
CA GLU A 197 -6.19 -6.63 -0.83
C GLU A 197 -5.00 -6.67 -1.80
N ILE A 198 -5.24 -6.22 -3.02
CA ILE A 198 -4.29 -6.34 -4.13
C ILE A 198 -4.11 -4.96 -4.76
N PRO A 199 -3.07 -4.21 -4.37
CA PRO A 199 -2.71 -2.94 -4.99
C PRO A 199 -2.02 -3.14 -6.34
N GLY A 200 -2.00 -2.11 -7.18
CA GLY A 200 -1.27 -2.09 -8.44
C GLY A 200 -1.90 -2.88 -9.59
N VAL A 201 -3.19 -3.19 -9.50
CA VAL A 201 -3.92 -3.90 -10.56
C VAL A 201 -4.22 -2.96 -11.72
N GLN A 202 -3.84 -3.34 -12.93
CA GLN A 202 -4.07 -2.56 -14.14
C GLN A 202 -5.29 -3.02 -14.96
N SER A 203 -5.60 -4.32 -14.94
CA SER A 203 -6.69 -4.90 -15.74
C SER A 203 -7.42 -6.02 -15.02
N GLU A 204 -8.68 -6.26 -15.39
CA GLU A 204 -9.48 -7.37 -14.85
C GLU A 204 -8.88 -8.75 -15.14
N PRO A 205 -8.38 -9.05 -16.34
CA PRO A 205 -7.73 -10.34 -16.59
C PRO A 205 -6.51 -10.59 -15.70
N THR A 206 -5.70 -9.54 -15.44
CA THR A 206 -4.57 -9.65 -14.51
C THR A 206 -5.04 -9.92 -13.09
N PHE A 207 -6.12 -9.28 -12.66
CA PHE A 207 -6.72 -9.50 -11.34
C PHE A 207 -7.16 -10.96 -11.14
N GLU A 208 -7.89 -11.51 -12.10
CA GLU A 208 -8.34 -12.91 -12.07
C GLU A 208 -7.15 -13.90 -12.06
N MET A 209 -6.11 -13.62 -12.83
CA MET A 209 -4.87 -14.41 -12.79
C MET A 209 -4.22 -14.40 -11.40
N ILE A 210 -4.20 -13.24 -10.73
CA ILE A 210 -3.64 -13.11 -9.37
C ILE A 210 -4.48 -13.93 -8.39
N LEU A 211 -5.83 -13.81 -8.43
CA LEU A 211 -6.71 -14.56 -7.54
C LEU A 211 -6.51 -16.07 -7.68
N LYS A 212 -6.48 -16.55 -8.92
CA LYS A 212 -6.21 -17.97 -9.20
C LYS A 212 -4.86 -18.41 -8.64
N GLN A 213 -3.80 -17.63 -8.86
CA GLN A 213 -2.46 -17.93 -8.35
C GLN A 213 -2.41 -17.91 -6.82
N VAL A 214 -3.16 -17.01 -6.15
CA VAL A 214 -3.29 -16.98 -4.69
C VAL A 214 -3.92 -18.30 -4.20
N VAL A 215 -5.04 -18.70 -4.76
CA VAL A 215 -5.72 -19.96 -4.39
C VAL A 215 -4.78 -21.15 -4.60
N GLU A 216 -4.14 -21.27 -5.76
CA GLU A 216 -3.16 -22.32 -6.06
C GLU A 216 -1.98 -22.33 -5.07
N THR A 217 -1.56 -21.15 -4.59
CA THR A 217 -0.45 -21.01 -3.63
C THR A 217 -0.86 -21.44 -2.22
N LEU A 218 -2.08 -21.14 -1.80
CA LEU A 218 -2.56 -21.41 -0.44
C LEU A 218 -3.12 -22.84 -0.28
N GLN A 219 -3.77 -23.36 -1.31
CA GLN A 219 -4.48 -24.65 -1.28
C GLN A 219 -3.66 -25.83 -0.74
N PRO A 220 -2.37 -26.02 -1.08
CA PRO A 220 -1.58 -27.15 -0.58
C PRO A 220 -1.42 -27.21 0.94
N TYR A 221 -1.72 -26.13 1.64
CA TYR A 221 -1.55 -25.97 3.09
C TYR A 221 -2.87 -25.86 3.85
N LEU A 222 -3.98 -26.17 3.18
CA LEU A 222 -5.32 -26.13 3.73
C LEU A 222 -6.00 -27.49 3.52
N ASP A 223 -6.69 -27.98 4.56
CA ASP A 223 -7.37 -29.27 4.54
C ASP A 223 -8.65 -29.26 3.68
N LEU A 224 -9.28 -28.10 3.55
CA LEU A 224 -10.52 -27.94 2.80
C LEU A 224 -10.24 -27.26 1.45
N PRO A 225 -11.05 -27.55 0.42
CA PRO A 225 -10.98 -26.82 -0.84
C PRO A 225 -11.10 -25.32 -0.62
N LEU A 226 -10.22 -24.54 -1.24
CA LEU A 226 -10.22 -23.08 -1.19
C LEU A 226 -10.68 -22.52 -2.53
N GLY A 227 -11.60 -21.58 -2.46
CA GLY A 227 -12.03 -20.75 -3.57
C GLY A 227 -12.07 -19.28 -3.17
N TYR A 228 -12.56 -18.47 -4.06
CA TYR A 228 -12.88 -17.07 -3.78
C TYR A 228 -14.32 -16.76 -4.19
N LYS A 229 -14.94 -15.82 -3.47
CA LYS A 229 -16.32 -15.44 -3.67
C LYS A 229 -16.48 -14.70 -5.00
N GLU A 230 -17.23 -15.29 -5.93
CA GLU A 230 -17.55 -14.65 -7.18
C GLU A 230 -18.37 -13.37 -6.95
N ASN A 231 -18.20 -12.37 -7.82
CA ASN A 231 -18.89 -11.08 -7.79
C ASN A 231 -18.78 -10.28 -6.46
N SER A 232 -17.82 -10.63 -5.59
CA SER A 232 -17.57 -9.92 -4.35
C SER A 232 -16.33 -9.01 -4.42
N ASN A 233 -15.80 -8.80 -5.63
CA ASN A 233 -14.63 -7.95 -5.81
C ASN A 233 -15.02 -6.47 -5.87
N GLU A 234 -14.21 -5.64 -5.24
CA GLU A 234 -14.41 -4.19 -5.17
C GLU A 234 -13.13 -3.45 -5.57
N THR A 235 -13.29 -2.32 -6.26
CA THR A 235 -12.19 -1.38 -6.44
C THR A 235 -12.29 -0.30 -5.37
N VAL A 236 -11.34 -0.27 -4.44
CA VAL A 236 -11.36 0.62 -3.28
C VAL A 236 -10.47 1.84 -3.44
N LEU A 237 -9.52 1.79 -4.36
CA LEU A 237 -8.65 2.91 -4.66
C LEU A 237 -8.32 2.92 -6.15
N ILE A 238 -8.30 4.12 -6.73
CA ILE A 238 -7.91 4.36 -8.11
C ILE A 238 -6.87 5.48 -8.11
N ASN A 239 -5.67 5.19 -8.59
CA ASN A 239 -4.68 6.20 -8.88
C ASN A 239 -4.85 6.68 -10.32
N SER A 240 -4.96 7.99 -10.49
CA SER A 240 -5.07 8.61 -11.79
C SER A 240 -4.18 9.85 -11.88
N ASN A 241 -3.66 10.13 -13.06
CA ASN A 241 -2.75 11.23 -13.30
C ASN A 241 -3.18 12.02 -14.53
N PHE A 242 -2.79 13.29 -14.55
CA PHE A 242 -2.86 14.17 -15.71
C PHE A 242 -1.79 15.26 -15.58
N ASN A 243 -1.43 15.89 -16.69
CA ASN A 243 -0.49 17.00 -16.71
C ASN A 243 -1.25 18.30 -17.03
N CYS A 244 -1.03 19.33 -16.25
CA CYS A 244 -1.65 20.65 -16.46
C CYS A 244 -1.11 21.37 -17.70
N GLY A 245 0.08 21.00 -18.19
CA GLY A 245 0.75 21.66 -19.33
C GLY A 245 1.44 22.99 -18.99
N PHE A 246 1.57 23.30 -17.70
CA PHE A 246 2.25 24.51 -17.22
C PHE A 246 2.81 24.31 -15.80
N PHE A 247 3.78 25.14 -15.44
CA PHE A 247 4.35 25.12 -14.09
C PHE A 247 3.41 25.75 -13.08
N ILE A 248 3.28 25.11 -11.93
CA ILE A 248 2.42 25.59 -10.85
C ILE A 248 3.29 26.16 -9.72
N ASN A 249 3.02 27.41 -9.34
CA ASN A 249 3.52 27.93 -8.08
C ASN A 249 2.77 27.26 -6.92
N ARG A 250 3.46 26.38 -6.20
CA ARG A 250 2.87 25.55 -5.15
C ARG A 250 2.39 26.35 -3.95
N GLU A 251 3.10 27.40 -3.56
CA GLU A 251 2.72 28.25 -2.43
C GLU A 251 1.41 28.97 -2.72
N ILE A 252 1.31 29.62 -3.88
CA ILE A 252 0.08 30.30 -4.31
C ILE A 252 -1.07 29.30 -4.47
N LEU A 253 -0.82 28.12 -5.06
CA LEU A 253 -1.86 27.11 -5.20
C LEU A 253 -2.35 26.61 -3.83
N TYR A 254 -1.43 26.40 -2.87
CA TYR A 254 -1.80 26.01 -1.52
C TYR A 254 -2.71 27.05 -0.85
N GLU A 255 -2.38 28.34 -0.95
CA GLU A 255 -3.20 29.43 -0.42
C GLU A 255 -4.60 29.45 -1.07
N ILE A 256 -4.65 29.29 -2.39
CA ILE A 256 -5.93 29.24 -3.13
C ILE A 256 -6.78 28.05 -2.66
N LEU A 257 -6.22 26.85 -2.57
CA LEU A 257 -6.94 25.67 -2.15
C LEU A 257 -7.45 25.80 -0.72
N LYS A 258 -6.60 26.28 0.18
CA LYS A 258 -6.92 26.36 1.61
C LYS A 258 -7.86 27.51 1.96
N PHE A 259 -7.60 28.73 1.46
CA PHE A 259 -8.31 29.92 1.91
C PHE A 259 -9.43 30.35 0.96
N LYS A 260 -9.28 30.17 -0.35
CA LYS A 260 -10.34 30.52 -1.31
C LYS A 260 -11.38 29.41 -1.44
N TYR A 261 -10.93 28.14 -1.51
CA TYR A 261 -11.84 27.01 -1.70
C TYR A 261 -12.14 26.25 -0.40
N ASN A 262 -11.51 26.60 0.72
CA ASN A 262 -11.66 25.99 2.02
C ASN A 262 -11.47 24.46 2.00
N LEU A 263 -10.55 23.97 1.14
CA LEU A 263 -10.22 22.56 1.03
C LEU A 263 -9.18 22.18 2.10
N GLN A 264 -9.30 20.95 2.61
CA GLN A 264 -8.29 20.39 3.50
C GLN A 264 -6.99 20.16 2.72
N SER A 265 -6.03 21.06 2.89
CA SER A 265 -4.77 21.06 2.14
C SER A 265 -3.57 21.16 3.07
N ILE A 266 -2.51 20.42 2.75
CA ILE A 266 -1.23 20.42 3.46
C ILE A 266 -0.13 20.66 2.44
N TYR A 267 0.79 21.56 2.76
CA TYR A 267 2.02 21.79 2.00
C TYR A 267 3.20 21.84 2.96
N ASP A 268 4.04 20.82 2.91
CA ASP A 268 5.29 20.71 3.68
C ASP A 268 6.40 20.23 2.74
N PRO A 269 7.13 21.18 2.09
CA PRO A 269 8.15 20.82 1.11
C PRO A 269 9.32 20.01 1.67
N CYS A 270 9.50 19.99 3.01
CA CYS A 270 10.54 19.18 3.66
C CYS A 270 10.18 17.69 3.68
N SER A 271 8.90 17.38 3.83
CA SER A 271 8.39 16.00 3.90
C SER A 271 7.96 15.48 2.54
N TYR A 272 7.29 16.33 1.76
CA TYR A 272 6.74 16.00 0.44
C TYR A 272 6.72 17.23 -0.47
N PRO A 273 7.26 17.15 -1.69
CA PRO A 273 7.39 18.31 -2.58
C PRO A 273 6.06 18.79 -3.19
N GLY A 274 5.01 17.99 -3.14
CA GLY A 274 3.67 18.33 -3.65
C GLY A 274 2.74 18.88 -2.60
N ILE A 275 1.59 19.40 -3.05
CA ILE A 275 0.47 19.79 -2.17
C ILE A 275 -0.44 18.57 -2.03
N GLN A 276 -0.67 18.13 -0.80
CA GLN A 276 -1.69 17.13 -0.50
C GLN A 276 -3.02 17.84 -0.25
N CYS A 277 -4.07 17.42 -0.95
CA CYS A 277 -5.39 17.99 -0.80
C CYS A 277 -6.43 16.86 -0.73
N LYS A 278 -7.36 16.97 0.23
CA LYS A 278 -8.54 16.09 0.29
C LYS A 278 -9.74 16.81 -0.30
N PHE A 279 -10.33 16.21 -1.30
CA PHE A 279 -11.58 16.66 -1.91
C PHE A 279 -12.67 15.63 -1.61
N TYR A 280 -13.62 15.99 -0.76
CA TYR A 280 -14.70 15.10 -0.37
C TYR A 280 -15.82 15.15 -1.42
N TYR A 281 -16.30 14.00 -1.85
CA TYR A 281 -17.45 13.89 -2.73
C TYR A 281 -18.73 13.69 -1.91
N ASN A 282 -19.75 14.51 -2.19
CA ASN A 282 -21.07 14.38 -1.58
C ASN A 282 -22.12 14.02 -2.65
N PRO A 283 -22.73 12.82 -2.59
CA PRO A 283 -23.72 12.40 -3.58
C PRO A 283 -25.01 13.23 -3.55
N ASP A 284 -25.29 13.94 -2.43
CA ASP A 284 -26.56 14.66 -2.23
C ASP A 284 -26.56 16.06 -2.86
N ILE A 285 -25.41 16.54 -3.33
CA ILE A 285 -25.30 17.85 -3.99
C ILE A 285 -24.82 17.73 -5.43
N SER A 286 -25.42 18.54 -6.32
CA SER A 286 -25.06 18.53 -7.74
C SER A 286 -23.70 19.20 -8.02
N LEU A 287 -23.40 20.29 -7.32
CA LEU A 287 -22.14 21.03 -7.47
C LEU A 287 -21.21 20.69 -6.30
N GLN A 288 -20.18 19.91 -6.58
CA GLN A 288 -19.22 19.47 -5.58
C GLN A 288 -18.31 20.63 -5.13
N ASN A 289 -18.24 20.89 -3.84
CA ASN A 289 -17.36 21.90 -3.24
C ASN A 289 -16.10 21.29 -2.63
N GLY A 290 -16.04 19.96 -2.47
CA GLY A 290 -14.91 19.23 -1.91
C GLY A 290 -14.76 19.33 -0.40
N CYS A 291 -15.69 20.00 0.30
CA CYS A 291 -15.65 20.16 1.75
C CYS A 291 -16.37 19.01 2.44
N GLN A 292 -15.87 18.62 3.61
CA GLN A 292 -16.54 17.63 4.44
C GLN A 292 -17.83 18.22 5.01
N ILE A 293 -18.90 17.44 4.99
CA ILE A 293 -20.16 17.84 5.64
C ILE A 293 -19.95 17.74 7.16
N SER A 294 -20.19 18.84 7.89
CA SER A 294 -20.23 18.80 9.35
C SER A 294 -21.49 18.09 9.84
N GLU A 295 -21.42 17.41 10.98
CA GLU A 295 -22.60 16.75 11.57
C GLU A 295 -23.72 17.75 11.91
N GLU A 296 -23.38 19.02 12.13
CA GLU A 296 -24.33 20.11 12.38
C GLU A 296 -25.22 20.44 11.16
N ASN A 297 -24.81 20.07 9.96
CA ASN A 297 -25.60 20.28 8.72
C ASN A 297 -26.45 19.07 8.32
N LYS A 298 -26.58 18.07 9.16
CA LYS A 298 -27.47 16.91 9.01
C LYS A 298 -28.87 17.16 9.63
N HIS A 299 -29.41 18.34 9.49
CA HIS A 299 -30.80 18.62 9.89
C HIS A 299 -31.67 18.87 8.67
#